data_e72e1a750fa7cf4b9b6f38425c1c3894
#
_entry.id   e72e1a750fa7cf4b9b6f38425c1c3894
#
_cell.length_a   1.000
_cell.length_b   1.000
_cell.length_c   1.000
_cell.angle_alpha   90.00
_cell.angle_beta   90.00
_cell.angle_gamma   90.00
#
_symmetry.space_group_name_H-M   'P 1'
#
loop_
_entity.id
_entity.type
_entity.pdbx_description
1 polymer ?
#
loop_
_entity_poly.entity_id
_entity_poly.type
_entity_poly.pdbx_seq_one_letter_code
_entity_poly.pdbx_strand_id
1 'polypeptide(L)' 'MAYNYRWPLRQVETITSFYGDASPENIAKGYAANHIGIDIAADIGTAVYPCADGYIESYGNTTERGNYVNILLI' A
#
# COMPACT_ATOMS: atom_id res chain seq x y z
N MET A 1 12.29 -20.40 -0.63
CA MET A 1 12.77 -19.39 -1.60
C MET A 1 12.72 -18.02 -0.93
N ALA A 2 13.77 -17.26 -1.05
CA ALA A 2 13.81 -15.91 -0.50
C ALA A 2 13.49 -14.87 -1.60
N TYR A 3 12.67 -13.89 -1.25
CA TYR A 3 12.42 -12.75 -2.12
C TYR A 3 13.28 -11.58 -1.68
N ASN A 4 13.80 -10.83 -2.64
CA ASN A 4 14.46 -9.56 -2.38
C ASN A 4 13.42 -8.46 -2.43
N TYR A 5 12.89 -8.09 -1.27
CA TYR A 5 11.92 -7.03 -1.17
C TYR A 5 12.60 -5.67 -1.13
N ARG A 6 11.92 -4.68 -1.69
CA ARG A 6 12.34 -3.29 -1.68
C ARG A 6 11.17 -2.38 -1.32
N TRP A 7 11.49 -1.19 -0.88
CA TRP A 7 10.47 -0.19 -0.61
C TRP A 7 9.78 0.25 -1.91
N PRO A 8 8.47 0.57 -1.87
CA PRO A 8 7.74 1.00 -3.07
C PRO A 8 8.11 2.41 -3.53
N LEU A 9 8.85 3.16 -2.73
CA LEU A 9 9.35 4.49 -3.06
C LEU A 9 10.88 4.49 -2.99
N ARG A 10 11.52 5.35 -3.79
CA ARG A 10 12.98 5.52 -3.72
C ARG A 10 13.43 6.02 -2.36
N GLN A 11 12.62 6.88 -1.74
CA GLN A 11 12.90 7.45 -0.44
C GLN A 11 11.65 7.39 0.40
N VAL A 12 11.73 6.69 1.52
CA VAL A 12 10.65 6.61 2.50
C VAL A 12 10.97 7.58 3.62
N GLU A 13 10.20 8.68 3.70
CA GLU A 13 10.42 9.70 4.72
C GLU A 13 9.53 9.50 5.94
N THR A 14 8.24 9.30 5.71
CA THR A 14 7.25 9.24 6.79
C THR A 14 6.25 8.12 6.54
N ILE A 15 6.15 7.21 7.48
CA ILE A 15 5.09 6.21 7.53
C ILE A 15 3.99 6.80 8.42
N THR A 16 2.81 7.03 7.84
CA THR A 16 1.68 7.66 8.54
C THR A 16 0.77 6.67 9.23
N SER A 17 0.79 5.41 8.80
CA SER A 17 0.03 4.34 9.45
C SER A 17 0.74 3.01 9.25
N PHE A 18 0.87 2.26 10.33
CA PHE A 18 1.55 0.97 10.35
C PHE A 18 0.56 -0.18 10.24
N TYR A 19 1.05 -1.35 9.83
CA TYR A 19 0.26 -2.57 9.85
C TYR A 19 -0.29 -2.84 11.26
N GLY A 20 -1.58 -3.10 11.32
CA GLY A 20 -2.26 -3.40 12.58
C GLY A 20 -2.78 -2.19 13.34
N ASP A 21 -2.47 -0.96 12.90
CA ASP A 21 -2.96 0.24 13.56
C ASP A 21 -4.48 0.28 13.58
N ALA A 22 -5.05 0.54 14.76
CA ALA A 22 -6.48 0.77 14.90
C ALA A 22 -6.79 2.23 14.55
N SER A 23 -7.87 2.43 13.78
CA SER A 23 -8.31 3.76 13.40
C SER A 23 -9.80 3.91 13.61
N PRO A 24 -10.24 4.75 14.58
CA PRO A 24 -11.66 5.03 14.77
C PRO A 24 -12.33 5.57 13.50
N GLU A 25 -11.62 6.35 12.71
CA GLU A 25 -12.15 6.88 11.45
C GLU A 25 -12.42 5.76 10.44
N ASN A 26 -11.53 4.80 10.32
CA ASN A 26 -11.70 3.67 9.43
C ASN A 26 -12.87 2.79 9.87
N ILE A 27 -13.03 2.58 11.16
CA ILE A 27 -14.16 1.83 11.72
C ILE A 27 -15.47 2.55 11.39
N ALA A 28 -15.51 3.86 11.57
CA ALA A 28 -16.70 4.68 11.28
C ALA A 28 -17.07 4.65 9.79
N LYS A 29 -16.10 4.54 8.91
CA LYS A 29 -16.31 4.46 7.46
C LYS A 29 -16.61 3.03 6.97
N GLY A 30 -16.60 2.04 7.85
CA GLY A 30 -16.81 0.64 7.48
C GLY A 30 -15.57 -0.06 6.94
N TYR A 31 -14.39 0.52 7.10
CA TYR A 31 -13.12 -0.11 6.75
C TYR A 31 -12.69 -1.10 7.82
N ALA A 32 -11.64 -1.86 7.54
CA ALA A 32 -11.08 -2.79 8.52
C ALA A 32 -10.70 -2.06 9.81
N ALA A 33 -11.00 -2.68 10.96
CA ALA A 33 -10.68 -2.12 12.26
C ALA A 33 -9.18 -1.97 12.47
N ASN A 34 -8.39 -2.93 11.95
CA ASN A 34 -6.94 -2.90 11.99
C ASN A 34 -6.40 -2.72 10.57
N HIS A 35 -5.36 -1.92 10.44
CA HIS A 35 -4.73 -1.66 9.16
C HIS A 35 -4.01 -2.90 8.62
N ILE A 36 -4.31 -3.30 7.40
CA ILE A 36 -3.75 -4.50 6.75
C ILE A 36 -2.57 -4.19 5.84
N GLY A 37 -2.01 -3.02 5.94
CA GLY A 37 -0.85 -2.55 5.18
C GLY A 37 -0.17 -1.42 5.90
N ILE A 38 0.63 -0.65 5.19
CA ILE A 38 1.25 0.57 5.69
C ILE A 38 0.91 1.73 4.76
N ASP A 39 0.78 2.91 5.34
CA ASP A 39 0.60 4.15 4.59
C ASP A 39 1.88 4.98 4.67
N ILE A 40 2.35 5.43 3.53
CA ILE A 40 3.57 6.24 3.42
C ILE A 40 3.20 7.58 2.80
N ALA A 41 3.57 8.66 3.46
CA ALA A 41 3.36 10.00 2.93
C ALA A 41 4.28 10.27 1.75
N ALA A 42 3.72 10.81 0.66
CA ALA A 42 4.47 11.21 -0.52
C ALA A 42 3.69 12.28 -1.28
N ASP A 43 4.42 13.13 -1.99
CA ASP A 43 3.80 14.16 -2.81
C ASP A 43 3.13 13.57 -4.04
N ILE A 44 2.11 14.26 -4.54
CA ILE A 44 1.47 13.91 -5.80
C ILE A 44 2.52 13.89 -6.91
N GLY A 45 2.51 12.83 -7.71
CA GLY A 45 3.48 12.65 -8.80
C GLY A 45 4.69 11.81 -8.39
N THR A 46 4.81 11.42 -7.12
CA THR A 46 5.87 10.51 -6.69
C THR A 46 5.70 9.15 -7.35
N ALA A 47 6.78 8.63 -7.93
CA ALA A 47 6.77 7.32 -8.55
C ALA A 47 6.65 6.21 -7.49
N VAL A 48 5.83 5.21 -7.77
CA VAL A 48 5.63 4.03 -6.92
C VAL A 48 6.10 2.80 -7.68
N TYR A 49 6.92 1.99 -7.04
CA TYR A 49 7.53 0.82 -7.62
C TYR A 49 7.02 -0.47 -6.98
N PRO A 50 7.00 -1.59 -7.70
CA PRO A 50 6.68 -2.87 -7.08
C PRO A 50 7.76 -3.24 -6.05
N CYS A 51 7.32 -3.82 -4.92
CA CYS A 51 8.22 -4.20 -3.84
C CYS A 51 9.05 -5.46 -4.15
N ALA A 52 8.69 -6.21 -5.16
CA ALA A 52 9.40 -7.40 -5.63
C ALA A 52 9.03 -7.65 -7.09
N ASP A 53 9.79 -8.51 -7.75
CA ASP A 53 9.51 -8.89 -9.12
C ASP A 53 8.21 -9.69 -9.20
N GLY A 54 7.41 -9.42 -10.22
CA GLY A 54 6.13 -10.08 -10.39
C GLY A 54 5.40 -9.61 -11.63
N TYR A 55 4.14 -9.99 -11.69
CA TYR A 55 3.24 -9.61 -12.77
C TYR A 55 2.10 -8.77 -12.23
N ILE A 56 1.58 -7.87 -13.04
CA ILE A 56 0.36 -7.14 -12.68
C ILE A 56 -0.79 -8.13 -12.72
N GLU A 57 -1.35 -8.43 -11.55
CA GLU A 57 -2.51 -9.30 -11.44
C GLU A 57 -3.80 -8.57 -11.77
N SER A 58 -3.94 -7.39 -11.20
CA SER A 58 -5.11 -6.52 -11.44
C SER A 58 -4.79 -5.09 -11.10
N TYR A 59 -5.58 -4.18 -11.64
CA TYR A 59 -5.49 -2.75 -11.33
C TYR A 59 -6.86 -2.11 -11.49
N GLY A 60 -7.04 -0.96 -10.90
CA GLY A 60 -8.30 -0.24 -11.04
C GLY A 60 -8.42 0.94 -10.12
N ASN A 61 -9.64 1.37 -9.94
CA ASN A 61 -10.01 2.46 -9.04
C ASN A 61 -11.31 2.10 -8.35
N THR A 62 -11.33 2.20 -7.03
CA THR A 62 -12.53 2.00 -6.24
C THR A 62 -12.71 3.18 -5.30
N THR A 63 -13.95 3.37 -4.83
CA THR A 63 -14.26 4.41 -3.84
C THR A 63 -13.48 4.20 -2.54
N GLU A 64 -13.27 2.95 -2.16
CA GLU A 64 -12.60 2.59 -0.91
C GLU A 64 -11.08 2.70 -1.02
N ARG A 65 -10.51 2.23 -2.12
CA ARG A 65 -9.06 2.13 -2.29
C ARG A 65 -8.45 3.31 -3.04
N GLY A 66 -9.23 4.01 -3.87
CA GLY A 66 -8.68 4.89 -4.90
C GLY A 66 -8.01 4.07 -6.00
N ASN A 67 -6.97 4.59 -6.59
CA ASN A 67 -6.18 3.88 -7.60
C ASN A 67 -5.34 2.79 -6.94
N TYR A 68 -5.32 1.60 -7.53
CA TYR A 68 -4.54 0.49 -7.00
C TYR A 68 -3.96 -0.41 -8.09
N VAL A 69 -2.90 -1.11 -7.74
CA VAL A 69 -2.30 -2.17 -8.56
C VAL A 69 -1.96 -3.34 -7.63
N ASN A 70 -2.39 -4.53 -8.02
CA ASN A 70 -2.02 -5.77 -7.33
C ASN A 70 -0.93 -6.49 -8.12
N ILE A 71 0.11 -6.89 -7.43
CA ILE A 71 1.25 -7.59 -8.02
C ILE A 71 1.25 -9.05 -7.57
N LEU A 72 1.27 -9.96 -8.52
CA LEU A 72 1.47 -11.37 -8.26
C LEU A 72 2.97 -11.65 -8.29
N LEU A 73 3.53 -12.06 -7.17
CA LEU A 73 4.97 -12.33 -7.06
C LEU A 73 5.36 -13.56 -7.86
N ILE A 74 6.54 -13.49 -8.42
CA ILE A 74 7.13 -14.62 -9.14
C ILE A 74 7.60 -15.69 -8.17
#